data_d5f21b2711255921a34c4c98f42c2c6b
#
_entry.id   d5f21b2711255921a34c4c98f42c2c6b
#
_cell.length_a   1.000
_cell.length_b   1.000
_cell.length_c   1.000
_cell.angle_alpha   90.00
_cell.angle_beta   90.00
_cell.angle_gamma   90.00
#
_symmetry.space_group_name_H-M   'P 1'
#
loop_
_entity.id
_entity.type
_entity.pdbx_description
1 polymer ?
#
loop_
_entity_poly.entity_id
_entity_poly.type
_entity_poly.pdbx_seq_one_letter_code
_entity_poly.pdbx_strand_id
1 'polypeptide(L)'
;MKPDLKNLDLDKLKRGVAERIPHVSVEMNRKRWIVLVCALLAAGGGVWWWLRPRPVPEVLPVVAAEPVEVEDVSVYGEYVGRIRAQQFVEIRARVEGYLERMLFTEGTYIKKGQTLFVIDPKLYRARVNKAKAQLNKAKAQALKAQRDLERIRPLYEQNAASQLDLDNAIASYESAAADVVVCEADLTQAEMTLGYTTVQSPVSGYISERNVDIGTLVGPSGKSLLATVVKSDTVRVDFSMTALDYLRSKARNVNLGQKDTTRKWNPYTVSYTHLTL
;
A
#
# COMPACT_ATOMS: atom_id res chain seq x y z
N MET A 1 56.33 7.45 -29.75
CA MET A 1 57.55 7.74 -30.49
C MET A 1 58.64 6.79 -30.03
N LYS A 2 58.95 5.73 -30.77
CA LYS A 2 60.05 4.79 -30.50
C LYS A 2 61.20 5.17 -31.44
N PRO A 3 62.43 5.29 -30.93
CA PRO A 3 63.56 5.43 -31.86
C PRO A 3 64.06 4.08 -32.29
N ASP A 4 64.24 3.96 -33.60
CA ASP A 4 64.93 2.87 -34.32
C ASP A 4 66.38 2.83 -34.01
N LEU A 5 66.89 1.65 -33.62
CA LEU A 5 68.29 1.31 -33.49
C LEU A 5 68.62 0.19 -34.49
N LYS A 6 68.74 0.55 -35.73
CA LYS A 6 69.39 -0.26 -36.74
C LYS A 6 70.56 0.52 -37.30
N ASN A 7 71.73 -0.01 -37.14
CA ASN A 7 73.04 0.26 -37.75
C ASN A 7 74.13 0.57 -36.75
N LEU A 8 74.68 -0.53 -36.16
CA LEU A 8 76.04 -0.44 -35.62
C LEU A 8 76.87 -1.48 -36.39
N ASP A 9 77.76 -0.91 -37.16
CA ASP A 9 78.66 -1.58 -38.07
C ASP A 9 79.76 -2.37 -37.28
N LEU A 10 79.63 -3.72 -37.29
CA LEU A 10 80.47 -4.68 -36.52
C LEU A 10 81.81 -4.96 -37.20
N ASP A 11 82.14 -4.34 -38.37
CA ASP A 11 83.36 -4.62 -39.09
C ASP A 11 84.56 -3.73 -38.76
N LYS A 12 84.35 -2.70 -37.91
CA LYS A 12 85.49 -1.81 -37.53
C LYS A 12 86.24 -2.25 -36.26
N LEU A 13 85.83 -3.29 -35.57
CA LEU A 13 86.48 -3.75 -34.36
C LEU A 13 87.40 -4.97 -34.53
N LYS A 14 87.54 -5.50 -35.77
CA LYS A 14 88.41 -6.67 -36.06
C LYS A 14 89.80 -6.34 -36.57
N ARG A 15 90.25 -5.08 -36.68
CA ARG A 15 91.56 -4.73 -37.27
C ARG A 15 92.56 -4.07 -36.32
N GLY A 16 92.49 -4.40 -35.03
CA GLY A 16 93.35 -3.69 -34.07
C GLY A 16 94.19 -4.53 -33.11
N VAL A 17 94.15 -5.86 -33.19
CA VAL A 17 94.91 -6.68 -32.22
C VAL A 17 95.60 -7.84 -32.96
N ALA A 18 96.59 -7.51 -33.74
CA ALA A 18 97.57 -8.48 -34.25
C ALA A 18 98.92 -7.80 -34.34
N GLU A 19 99.57 -7.51 -33.22
CA GLU A 19 101.04 -7.32 -33.18
C GLU A 19 101.51 -7.33 -31.71
N ARG A 20 102.47 -8.25 -31.48
CA ARG A 20 103.38 -8.37 -30.35
C ARG A 20 103.01 -9.40 -29.28
N ILE A 21 103.44 -10.65 -29.60
CA ILE A 21 103.77 -11.63 -28.57
C ILE A 21 105.21 -12.02 -28.75
N PRO A 22 106.06 -11.75 -27.80
CA PRO A 22 107.43 -12.33 -27.83
C PRO A 22 107.38 -13.82 -27.37
N HIS A 23 107.98 -14.65 -28.24
CA HIS A 23 108.20 -16.03 -27.90
C HIS A 23 109.16 -16.17 -26.69
N VAL A 24 108.64 -16.57 -25.54
CA VAL A 24 109.39 -17.03 -24.39
C VAL A 24 109.27 -18.57 -24.32
N SER A 25 110.26 -19.31 -24.77
CA SER A 25 110.40 -20.75 -24.59
C SER A 25 110.76 -20.99 -23.12
N VAL A 26 109.78 -21.44 -22.33
CA VAL A 26 110.04 -21.92 -20.96
C VAL A 26 109.93 -23.41 -21.02
N GLU A 27 111.07 -24.10 -20.99
CA GLU A 27 111.13 -25.54 -20.66
C GLU A 27 110.71 -25.74 -19.24
N MET A 28 109.49 -26.12 -19.05
CA MET A 28 108.91 -26.36 -17.74
C MET A 28 108.76 -27.85 -17.48
N ASN A 29 109.47 -28.28 -16.43
CA ASN A 29 109.45 -29.64 -15.94
C ASN A 29 108.05 -30.20 -15.74
N ARG A 30 107.69 -31.37 -16.22
CA ARG A 30 106.38 -32.03 -16.28
C ARG A 30 105.55 -31.95 -14.98
N LYS A 31 106.29 -31.97 -13.82
CA LYS A 31 105.62 -31.82 -12.50
C LYS A 31 105.08 -30.43 -12.22
N ARG A 32 105.74 -29.36 -12.73
CA ARG A 32 105.26 -27.95 -12.57
C ARG A 32 104.05 -27.65 -13.45
N TRP A 33 103.93 -28.31 -14.60
CA TRP A 33 102.77 -28.15 -15.45
C TRP A 33 101.46 -28.72 -14.86
N ILE A 34 101.57 -29.90 -14.18
CA ILE A 34 100.45 -30.50 -13.45
C ILE A 34 99.97 -29.62 -12.31
N VAL A 35 100.91 -28.97 -11.59
CA VAL A 35 100.53 -28.10 -10.49
C VAL A 35 99.78 -26.78 -11.03
N LEU A 36 100.23 -26.24 -12.17
CA LEU A 36 99.60 -25.11 -12.79
C LEU A 36 98.16 -25.45 -13.35
N VAL A 37 98.02 -26.63 -13.93
CA VAL A 37 96.70 -27.10 -14.41
C VAL A 37 95.75 -27.30 -13.25
N CYS A 38 96.23 -27.93 -12.16
CA CYS A 38 95.40 -28.09 -10.96
C CYS A 38 95.06 -26.80 -10.29
N ALA A 39 95.99 -25.81 -10.28
CA ALA A 39 95.67 -24.46 -9.75
C ALA A 39 94.64 -23.72 -10.62
N LEU A 40 94.71 -23.82 -11.97
CA LEU A 40 93.77 -23.28 -12.88
C LEU A 40 92.33 -23.91 -12.78
N LEU A 41 92.30 -25.23 -12.60
CA LEU A 41 91.08 -25.96 -12.38
C LEU A 41 90.44 -25.60 -11.04
N ALA A 42 91.23 -25.42 -10.00
CA ALA A 42 90.74 -25.01 -8.68
C ALA A 42 90.28 -23.57 -8.70
N ALA A 43 90.96 -22.65 -9.40
CA ALA A 43 90.58 -21.28 -9.59
C ALA A 43 89.28 -21.17 -10.46
N GLY A 44 89.21 -21.93 -11.55
CA GLY A 44 88.05 -22.03 -12.39
C GLY A 44 86.80 -22.60 -11.68
N GLY A 45 87.00 -23.63 -10.90
CA GLY A 45 86.01 -24.25 -10.03
C GLY A 45 85.48 -23.26 -8.96
N GLY A 46 86.40 -22.49 -8.34
CA GLY A 46 86.02 -21.47 -7.36
C GLY A 46 85.25 -20.29 -7.97
N VAL A 47 85.70 -19.86 -9.14
CA VAL A 47 84.93 -18.81 -9.86
C VAL A 47 83.59 -19.31 -10.34
N TRP A 48 83.53 -20.56 -10.86
CA TRP A 48 82.25 -21.14 -11.24
C TRP A 48 81.26 -21.36 -10.06
N TRP A 49 81.80 -21.72 -8.86
CA TRP A 49 81.01 -21.82 -7.64
C TRP A 49 80.54 -20.46 -7.14
N TRP A 50 81.32 -19.41 -7.31
CA TRP A 50 81.04 -18.07 -6.91
C TRP A 50 80.04 -17.38 -7.88
N LEU A 51 80.08 -17.72 -9.17
CA LEU A 51 79.17 -17.24 -10.20
C LEU A 51 77.87 -18.04 -10.28
N ARG A 52 77.70 -19.11 -9.49
CA ARG A 52 76.44 -19.81 -9.43
C ARG A 52 75.35 -18.83 -8.94
N PRO A 53 74.27 -18.59 -9.73
CA PRO A 53 73.17 -17.75 -9.27
C PRO A 53 72.61 -18.39 -8.01
N ARG A 54 72.66 -17.69 -6.90
CA ARG A 54 72.00 -18.11 -5.68
C ARG A 54 70.50 -18.13 -5.94
N PRO A 55 69.75 -19.16 -5.58
CA PRO A 55 68.33 -19.16 -5.74
C PRO A 55 67.79 -17.97 -4.95
N VAL A 56 67.23 -16.98 -5.66
CA VAL A 56 66.52 -15.89 -5.03
C VAL A 56 65.29 -16.50 -4.38
N PRO A 57 65.09 -16.37 -3.07
CA PRO A 57 63.86 -16.86 -2.47
C PRO A 57 62.68 -16.21 -3.17
N GLU A 58 61.83 -17.06 -3.72
CA GLU A 58 60.56 -16.60 -4.34
C GLU A 58 59.73 -15.97 -3.24
N VAL A 59 59.74 -14.62 -3.19
CA VAL A 59 58.92 -13.88 -2.25
C VAL A 59 57.50 -14.00 -2.74
N LEU A 60 56.78 -15.00 -2.21
CA LEU A 60 55.34 -15.09 -2.47
C LEU A 60 54.68 -13.78 -2.02
N PRO A 61 53.84 -13.20 -2.85
CA PRO A 61 53.14 -12.00 -2.47
C PRO A 61 52.27 -12.32 -1.22
N VAL A 62 52.48 -11.57 -0.15
CA VAL A 62 51.63 -11.64 1.04
C VAL A 62 50.29 -11.00 0.67
N VAL A 63 49.30 -11.85 0.52
CA VAL A 63 47.92 -11.43 0.28
C VAL A 63 47.25 -11.31 1.64
N ALA A 64 46.76 -10.12 1.97
CA ALA A 64 45.91 -9.94 3.12
C ALA A 64 44.55 -10.61 2.81
N ALA A 65 44.26 -11.70 3.51
CA ALA A 65 42.96 -12.35 3.45
C ALA A 65 42.18 -11.95 4.69
N GLU A 66 41.09 -11.24 4.48
CA GLU A 66 40.12 -10.98 5.54
C GLU A 66 39.05 -12.08 5.53
N PRO A 67 38.60 -12.55 6.69
CA PRO A 67 37.48 -13.46 6.74
C PRO A 67 36.22 -12.79 6.19
N VAL A 68 35.47 -13.52 5.37
CA VAL A 68 34.17 -13.03 4.88
C VAL A 68 33.21 -13.04 6.05
N GLU A 69 32.80 -11.85 6.47
CA GLU A 69 31.78 -11.68 7.48
C GLU A 69 30.39 -11.77 6.80
N VAL A 70 29.55 -12.68 7.30
CA VAL A 70 28.19 -12.84 6.78
C VAL A 70 27.30 -11.90 7.55
N GLU A 71 26.85 -10.83 6.89
CA GLU A 71 25.93 -9.85 7.44
C GLU A 71 24.55 -9.98 6.77
N ASP A 72 23.49 -9.84 7.57
CA ASP A 72 22.12 -9.80 7.06
C ASP A 72 21.86 -8.44 6.38
N VAL A 73 21.88 -8.45 5.06
CA VAL A 73 21.61 -7.24 4.26
C VAL A 73 20.14 -7.19 3.84
N SER A 74 19.46 -6.12 4.24
CA SER A 74 18.10 -5.86 3.78
C SER A 74 18.10 -5.42 2.31
N VAL A 75 17.48 -6.19 1.44
CA VAL A 75 17.33 -5.85 0.02
C VAL A 75 15.97 -5.20 -0.20
N TYR A 76 15.97 -3.96 -0.65
CA TYR A 76 14.77 -3.20 -0.97
C TYR A 76 14.47 -3.26 -2.47
N GLY A 77 13.18 -3.37 -2.80
CA GLY A 77 12.70 -3.21 -4.17
C GLY A 77 11.86 -1.94 -4.26
N GLU A 78 12.07 -1.15 -5.30
CA GLU A 78 11.27 0.05 -5.59
C GLU A 78 10.19 -0.30 -6.62
N TYR A 79 8.94 0.03 -6.30
CA TYR A 79 7.79 -0.22 -7.16
C TYR A 79 6.91 1.02 -7.21
N VAL A 80 6.47 1.36 -8.42
CA VAL A 80 5.50 2.44 -8.61
C VAL A 80 4.12 1.93 -8.21
N GLY A 81 3.47 2.62 -7.26
CA GLY A 81 2.15 2.26 -6.75
C GLY A 81 1.18 3.44 -6.78
N ARG A 82 -0.12 3.13 -6.76
CA ARG A 82 -1.20 4.11 -6.59
C ARG A 82 -1.80 3.98 -5.21
N ILE A 83 -1.86 5.09 -4.51
CA ILE A 83 -2.53 5.17 -3.21
C ILE A 83 -4.02 5.44 -3.46
N ARG A 84 -4.86 4.61 -2.86
CA ARG A 84 -6.32 4.79 -2.86
C ARG A 84 -6.83 4.82 -1.43
N ALA A 85 -7.86 5.61 -1.19
CA ALA A 85 -8.56 5.56 0.08
C ALA A 85 -9.20 4.19 0.30
N GLN A 86 -9.27 3.74 1.54
CA GLN A 86 -9.91 2.47 1.89
C GLN A 86 -11.40 2.48 1.60
N GLN A 87 -12.06 3.60 1.87
CA GLN A 87 -13.48 3.80 1.61
C GLN A 87 -13.71 5.14 0.92
N PHE A 88 -14.54 5.07 -0.11
CA PHE A 88 -15.01 6.21 -0.88
C PHE A 88 -16.53 6.14 -0.88
N VAL A 89 -17.19 7.09 -0.22
CA VAL A 89 -18.64 7.08 -0.01
C VAL A 89 -19.24 8.33 -0.61
N GLU A 90 -20.12 8.13 -1.57
CA GLU A 90 -20.91 9.19 -2.18
C GLU A 90 -22.12 9.53 -1.30
N ILE A 91 -22.23 10.77 -0.91
CA ILE A 91 -23.39 11.31 -0.20
C ILE A 91 -24.41 11.77 -1.23
N ARG A 92 -25.53 11.06 -1.28
CA ARG A 92 -26.58 11.31 -2.28
C ARG A 92 -27.90 11.69 -1.60
N ALA A 93 -28.65 12.58 -2.24
CA ALA A 93 -30.01 12.92 -1.82
C ALA A 93 -30.96 11.73 -2.07
N ARG A 94 -31.71 11.33 -1.05
CA ARG A 94 -32.74 10.26 -1.12
C ARG A 94 -34.15 10.80 -1.35
N VAL A 95 -34.34 12.09 -1.11
CA VAL A 95 -35.62 12.77 -1.24
C VAL A 95 -35.44 14.00 -2.13
N GLU A 96 -36.52 14.42 -2.79
CA GLU A 96 -36.51 15.57 -3.66
C GLU A 96 -36.86 16.85 -2.88
N GLY A 97 -36.10 17.91 -3.12
CA GLY A 97 -36.33 19.20 -2.49
C GLY A 97 -35.21 20.19 -2.72
N TYR A 98 -35.44 21.44 -2.31
CA TYR A 98 -34.40 22.45 -2.40
C TYR A 98 -33.40 22.29 -1.26
N LEU A 99 -32.10 22.42 -1.58
CA LEU A 99 -31.04 22.40 -0.59
C LEU A 99 -31.09 23.70 0.22
N GLU A 100 -31.45 23.59 1.50
CA GLU A 100 -31.62 24.76 2.38
C GLU A 100 -30.33 25.22 3.02
N ARG A 101 -29.54 24.26 3.56
CA ARG A 101 -28.31 24.57 4.30
C ARG A 101 -27.25 23.48 4.10
N MET A 102 -25.99 23.94 4.22
CA MET A 102 -24.82 23.12 4.32
C MET A 102 -24.14 23.38 5.69
N LEU A 103 -23.77 22.35 6.43
CA LEU A 103 -23.32 22.44 7.82
C LEU A 103 -21.89 21.90 8.00
N PHE A 104 -21.05 22.01 6.98
CA PHE A 104 -19.65 21.62 7.02
C PHE A 104 -18.81 22.60 6.19
N THR A 105 -17.49 22.55 6.40
CA THR A 105 -16.49 23.22 5.55
C THR A 105 -15.85 22.18 4.63
N GLU A 106 -15.69 22.52 3.37
CA GLU A 106 -15.07 21.66 2.37
C GLU A 106 -13.62 21.30 2.78
N GLY A 107 -13.18 20.08 2.49
CA GLY A 107 -11.86 19.60 2.85
C GLY A 107 -11.63 19.30 4.34
N THR A 108 -12.64 19.47 5.20
CA THR A 108 -12.50 19.20 6.64
C THR A 108 -12.84 17.76 7.00
N TYR A 109 -12.33 17.32 8.16
CA TYR A 109 -12.68 16.03 8.73
C TYR A 109 -14.07 16.07 9.36
N ILE A 110 -14.91 15.10 8.99
CA ILE A 110 -16.27 14.93 9.53
C ILE A 110 -16.40 13.60 10.28
N LYS A 111 -17.32 13.57 11.25
CA LYS A 111 -17.61 12.35 12.03
C LYS A 111 -18.83 11.63 11.45
N LYS A 112 -18.88 10.32 11.63
CA LYS A 112 -20.06 9.51 11.33
C LYS A 112 -21.28 10.06 12.11
N GLY A 113 -22.41 10.20 11.41
CA GLY A 113 -23.65 10.77 11.96
C GLY A 113 -23.70 12.30 11.98
N GLN A 114 -22.62 12.99 11.60
CA GLN A 114 -22.63 14.44 11.50
C GLN A 114 -23.55 14.87 10.37
N THR A 115 -24.43 15.85 10.63
CA THR A 115 -25.31 16.45 9.62
C THR A 115 -24.50 17.29 8.65
N LEU A 116 -24.66 17.01 7.36
CA LEU A 116 -23.94 17.67 6.29
C LEU A 116 -24.82 18.65 5.53
N PHE A 117 -25.98 18.17 5.12
CA PHE A 117 -26.93 18.98 4.35
C PHE A 117 -28.33 18.90 4.94
N VAL A 118 -29.10 19.94 4.73
CA VAL A 118 -30.53 20.01 5.08
C VAL A 118 -31.29 20.36 3.82
N ILE A 119 -32.18 19.47 3.41
CA ILE A 119 -33.16 19.68 2.32
C ILE A 119 -34.42 20.24 2.95
N ASP A 120 -35.16 21.16 2.27
CA ASP A 120 -36.36 21.80 2.82
C ASP A 120 -37.37 20.76 3.37
N PRO A 121 -37.58 20.72 4.70
CA PRO A 121 -38.40 19.69 5.35
C PRO A 121 -39.88 20.04 5.39
N LYS A 122 -40.30 21.22 4.94
CA LYS A 122 -41.66 21.73 5.15
C LYS A 122 -42.74 20.79 4.60
N LEU A 123 -42.58 20.33 3.38
CA LEU A 123 -43.53 19.40 2.75
C LEU A 123 -43.58 18.06 3.52
N TYR A 124 -42.42 17.55 3.94
CA TYR A 124 -42.30 16.28 4.65
C TYR A 124 -42.90 16.37 6.06
N ARG A 125 -42.69 17.49 6.78
CA ARG A 125 -43.36 17.77 8.07
C ARG A 125 -44.87 17.79 7.95
N ALA A 126 -45.41 18.44 6.88
CA ALA A 126 -46.83 18.44 6.61
C ALA A 126 -47.38 17.01 6.40
N ARG A 127 -46.64 16.14 5.69
CA ARG A 127 -47.00 14.72 5.49
C ARG A 127 -47.02 13.95 6.81
N VAL A 128 -46.01 14.13 7.67
CA VAL A 128 -45.98 13.52 9.01
C VAL A 128 -47.17 13.97 9.86
N ASN A 129 -47.49 15.28 9.87
CA ASN A 129 -48.61 15.80 10.60
C ASN A 129 -49.93 15.22 10.10
N LYS A 130 -50.09 15.06 8.78
CA LYS A 130 -51.26 14.41 8.17
C LYS A 130 -51.40 12.95 8.61
N ALA A 131 -50.32 12.16 8.52
CA ALA A 131 -50.34 10.75 8.93
C ALA A 131 -50.62 10.62 10.43
N LYS A 132 -50.05 11.50 11.27
CA LYS A 132 -50.33 11.53 12.72
C LYS A 132 -51.82 11.83 13.01
N ALA A 133 -52.43 12.76 12.26
CA ALA A 133 -53.84 13.04 12.42
C ALA A 133 -54.72 11.84 12.01
N GLN A 134 -54.33 11.12 10.93
CA GLN A 134 -55.03 9.90 10.47
C GLN A 134 -54.92 8.79 11.53
N LEU A 135 -53.75 8.57 12.11
CA LEU A 135 -53.55 7.61 13.21
C LEU A 135 -54.43 7.96 14.41
N ASN A 136 -54.48 9.25 14.83
CA ASN A 136 -55.35 9.65 15.93
C ASN A 136 -56.84 9.41 15.65
N LYS A 137 -57.28 9.59 14.41
CA LYS A 137 -58.64 9.26 13.95
C LYS A 137 -58.89 7.75 14.07
N ALA A 138 -57.98 6.93 13.54
CA ALA A 138 -58.07 5.44 13.62
C ALA A 138 -58.09 4.94 15.07
N LYS A 139 -57.23 5.49 15.94
CA LYS A 139 -57.23 5.19 17.38
C LYS A 139 -58.57 5.56 18.03
N ALA A 140 -59.19 6.68 17.71
CA ALA A 140 -60.49 7.04 18.25
C ALA A 140 -61.60 6.10 17.78
N GLN A 141 -61.52 5.63 16.52
CA GLN A 141 -62.48 4.62 15.98
C GLN A 141 -62.29 3.27 16.67
N ALA A 142 -61.06 2.77 16.85
CA ALA A 142 -60.77 1.56 17.53
C ALA A 142 -61.22 1.60 18.99
N LEU A 143 -60.99 2.73 19.68
CA LEU A 143 -61.47 2.94 21.05
C LEU A 143 -62.99 2.91 21.15
N LYS A 144 -63.69 3.51 20.15
CA LYS A 144 -65.15 3.41 20.06
C LYS A 144 -65.61 1.97 19.92
N ALA A 145 -65.07 1.25 18.93
CA ALA A 145 -65.42 -0.14 18.68
C ALA A 145 -65.12 -1.06 19.87
N GLN A 146 -63.98 -0.80 20.60
CA GLN A 146 -63.65 -1.50 21.81
C GLN A 146 -64.71 -1.28 22.90
N ARG A 147 -65.12 -0.03 23.13
CA ARG A 147 -66.15 0.25 24.12
C ARG A 147 -67.51 -0.34 23.78
N ASP A 148 -67.83 -0.39 22.50
CA ASP A 148 -69.08 -1.02 21.99
C ASP A 148 -69.03 -2.55 22.25
N LEU A 149 -67.87 -3.22 21.96
CA LEU A 149 -67.68 -4.61 22.29
C LEU A 149 -67.73 -4.88 23.82
N GLU A 150 -67.08 -4.07 24.63
CA GLU A 150 -67.11 -4.15 26.11
C GLU A 150 -68.53 -3.99 26.66
N ARG A 151 -69.43 -3.28 25.97
CA ARG A 151 -70.80 -3.11 26.32
C ARG A 151 -71.68 -4.33 25.89
N ILE A 152 -71.49 -4.82 24.68
CA ILE A 152 -72.27 -5.91 24.10
C ILE A 152 -71.97 -7.26 24.73
N ARG A 153 -70.69 -7.53 25.04
CA ARG A 153 -70.24 -8.82 25.61
C ARG A 153 -71.01 -9.23 26.90
N PRO A 154 -71.16 -8.39 27.94
CA PRO A 154 -71.94 -8.76 29.14
C PRO A 154 -73.43 -8.86 28.88
N LEU A 155 -74.01 -8.13 27.91
CA LEU A 155 -75.42 -8.25 27.51
C LEU A 155 -75.66 -9.60 26.85
N TYR A 156 -74.77 -10.11 26.02
CA TYR A 156 -74.85 -11.43 25.46
C TYR A 156 -74.75 -12.51 26.52
N GLU A 157 -73.86 -12.40 27.48
CA GLU A 157 -73.72 -13.31 28.61
C GLU A 157 -75.02 -13.38 29.45
N GLN A 158 -75.78 -12.29 29.50
CA GLN A 158 -77.08 -12.20 30.19
C GLN A 158 -78.26 -12.57 29.26
N ASN A 159 -78.01 -13.07 28.03
CA ASN A 159 -79.02 -13.37 27.03
C ASN A 159 -79.88 -12.15 26.59
N ALA A 160 -79.33 -10.92 26.75
CA ALA A 160 -79.97 -9.67 26.37
C ALA A 160 -79.49 -9.10 25.01
N ALA A 161 -78.52 -9.77 24.36
CA ALA A 161 -78.05 -9.45 23.00
C ALA A 161 -77.91 -10.77 22.18
N SER A 162 -77.99 -10.69 20.84
CA SER A 162 -77.88 -11.84 19.97
C SER A 162 -76.39 -12.21 19.70
N GLN A 163 -76.17 -13.47 19.30
CA GLN A 163 -74.81 -13.88 18.82
C GLN A 163 -74.33 -13.01 17.66
N LEU A 164 -75.23 -12.65 16.75
CA LEU A 164 -74.91 -11.81 15.61
C LEU A 164 -74.38 -10.40 16.04
N ASP A 165 -74.98 -9.84 17.12
CA ASP A 165 -74.55 -8.54 17.63
C ASP A 165 -73.15 -8.61 18.23
N LEU A 166 -72.84 -9.71 18.94
CA LEU A 166 -71.51 -9.97 19.49
C LEU A 166 -70.48 -10.14 18.37
N ASP A 167 -70.77 -10.98 17.37
CA ASP A 167 -69.86 -11.26 16.25
C ASP A 167 -69.59 -9.97 15.45
N ASN A 168 -70.61 -9.14 15.21
CA ASN A 168 -70.46 -7.86 14.55
C ASN A 168 -69.59 -6.88 15.35
N ALA A 169 -69.72 -6.85 16.69
CA ALA A 169 -68.93 -6.02 17.56
C ALA A 169 -67.46 -6.44 17.58
N ILE A 170 -67.22 -7.76 17.63
CA ILE A 170 -65.85 -8.33 17.52
C ILE A 170 -65.23 -7.93 16.19
N ALA A 171 -65.90 -8.22 15.06
CA ALA A 171 -65.41 -7.91 13.72
C ALA A 171 -65.12 -6.40 13.53
N SER A 172 -66.02 -5.57 14.06
CA SER A 172 -65.82 -4.08 14.02
C SER A 172 -64.58 -3.65 14.80
N TYR A 173 -64.33 -4.21 15.98
CA TYR A 173 -63.15 -3.94 16.77
C TYR A 173 -61.86 -4.41 16.08
N GLU A 174 -61.88 -5.64 15.61
CA GLU A 174 -60.73 -6.23 14.87
C GLU A 174 -60.39 -5.39 13.64
N SER A 175 -61.38 -5.02 12.86
CA SER A 175 -61.22 -4.16 11.70
C SER A 175 -60.61 -2.78 12.09
N ALA A 176 -61.19 -2.13 13.11
CA ALA A 176 -60.69 -0.83 13.57
C ALA A 176 -59.26 -0.92 14.19
N ALA A 177 -58.95 -2.03 14.86
CA ALA A 177 -57.62 -2.30 15.36
C ALA A 177 -56.60 -2.52 14.22
N ALA A 178 -56.97 -3.21 13.15
CA ALA A 178 -56.15 -3.36 11.95
C ALA A 178 -55.93 -2.01 11.24
N ASP A 179 -56.91 -1.12 11.18
CA ASP A 179 -56.77 0.23 10.63
C ASP A 179 -55.74 1.08 11.43
N VAL A 180 -55.64 0.89 12.74
CA VAL A 180 -54.62 1.56 13.56
C VAL A 180 -53.22 1.13 13.14
N VAL A 181 -53.00 -0.19 12.93
CA VAL A 181 -51.72 -0.74 12.51
C VAL A 181 -51.30 -0.19 11.14
N VAL A 182 -52.24 -0.08 10.19
CA VAL A 182 -51.98 0.51 8.88
C VAL A 182 -51.55 1.98 9.02
N CYS A 183 -52.30 2.80 9.80
CA CYS A 183 -51.96 4.19 10.02
C CYS A 183 -50.66 4.39 10.79
N GLU A 184 -50.26 3.46 11.66
CA GLU A 184 -48.95 3.47 12.34
C GLU A 184 -47.80 3.23 11.34
N ALA A 185 -47.98 2.29 10.40
CA ALA A 185 -47.05 2.05 9.33
C ALA A 185 -46.88 3.28 8.40
N ASP A 186 -48.02 3.93 8.03
CA ASP A 186 -48.01 5.15 7.24
C ASP A 186 -47.27 6.29 7.94
N LEU A 187 -47.48 6.46 9.25
CA LEU A 187 -46.77 7.46 10.04
C LEU A 187 -45.26 7.16 10.06
N THR A 188 -44.88 5.92 10.31
CA THR A 188 -43.46 5.51 10.31
C THR A 188 -42.79 5.78 8.96
N GLN A 189 -43.49 5.51 7.86
CA GLN A 189 -42.99 5.79 6.52
C GLN A 189 -42.80 7.29 6.29
N ALA A 190 -43.77 8.12 6.74
CA ALA A 190 -43.67 9.57 6.62
C ALA A 190 -42.50 10.13 7.46
N GLU A 191 -42.30 9.62 8.66
CA GLU A 191 -41.18 10.01 9.55
C GLU A 191 -39.80 9.60 8.96
N MET A 192 -39.68 8.37 8.42
CA MET A 192 -38.47 7.96 7.70
C MET A 192 -38.16 8.91 6.53
N THR A 193 -39.17 9.26 5.76
CA THR A 193 -39.00 10.18 4.61
C THR A 193 -38.58 11.57 5.05
N LEU A 194 -39.15 12.05 6.17
CA LEU A 194 -38.72 13.31 6.79
C LEU A 194 -37.28 13.21 7.28
N GLY A 195 -36.86 12.06 7.87
CA GLY A 195 -35.48 11.82 8.29
C GLY A 195 -34.49 11.97 7.14
N TYR A 196 -34.84 11.59 5.93
CA TYR A 196 -33.98 11.72 4.75
C TYR A 196 -33.78 13.17 4.28
N THR A 197 -34.55 14.15 4.79
CA THR A 197 -34.28 15.57 4.52
C THR A 197 -33.04 16.07 5.26
N THR A 198 -32.61 15.39 6.32
CA THR A 198 -31.38 15.66 7.04
C THR A 198 -30.32 14.64 6.62
N VAL A 199 -29.42 15.07 5.73
CA VAL A 199 -28.40 14.22 5.17
C VAL A 199 -27.20 14.17 6.11
N GLN A 200 -26.90 12.97 6.62
CA GLN A 200 -25.80 12.72 7.55
C GLN A 200 -24.71 11.86 6.91
N SER A 201 -23.48 11.98 7.42
CA SER A 201 -22.39 11.13 6.98
C SER A 201 -22.51 9.71 7.53
N PRO A 202 -22.47 8.68 6.68
CA PRO A 202 -22.47 7.28 7.13
C PRO A 202 -21.11 6.81 7.69
N VAL A 203 -20.02 7.55 7.39
CA VAL A 203 -18.63 7.23 7.79
C VAL A 203 -17.92 8.47 8.31
N SER A 204 -16.87 8.27 9.08
CA SER A 204 -15.95 9.36 9.43
C SER A 204 -14.85 9.44 8.36
N GLY A 205 -14.42 10.65 8.01
CA GLY A 205 -13.39 10.89 7.00
C GLY A 205 -13.32 12.34 6.55
N TYR A 206 -12.55 12.61 5.52
CA TYR A 206 -12.49 13.93 4.90
C TYR A 206 -13.57 14.09 3.84
N ILE A 207 -14.31 15.18 3.91
CA ILE A 207 -15.31 15.52 2.91
C ILE A 207 -14.65 16.29 1.76
N SER A 208 -15.06 15.96 0.53
CA SER A 208 -14.64 16.70 -0.66
C SER A 208 -15.39 18.05 -0.79
N GLU A 209 -15.17 18.71 -1.91
CA GLU A 209 -16.01 19.83 -2.33
C GLU A 209 -17.48 19.40 -2.53
N ARG A 210 -18.40 20.38 -2.47
CA ARG A 210 -19.80 20.16 -2.80
C ARG A 210 -20.01 20.07 -4.32
N ASN A 211 -20.91 19.19 -4.72
CA ASN A 211 -21.31 19.06 -6.13
C ASN A 211 -22.57 19.89 -6.46
N VAL A 212 -23.20 20.48 -5.45
CA VAL A 212 -24.44 21.26 -5.60
C VAL A 212 -24.42 22.46 -4.67
N ASP A 213 -25.03 23.57 -5.14
CA ASP A 213 -25.11 24.79 -4.38
C ASP A 213 -26.43 24.87 -3.58
N ILE A 214 -26.43 25.70 -2.52
CA ILE A 214 -27.60 26.00 -1.73
C ILE A 214 -28.66 26.65 -2.64
N GLY A 215 -29.90 26.23 -2.48
CA GLY A 215 -31.02 26.66 -3.35
C GLY A 215 -31.23 25.82 -4.60
N THR A 216 -30.34 24.83 -4.87
CA THR A 216 -30.52 23.90 -5.99
C THR A 216 -31.54 22.82 -5.63
N LEU A 217 -32.38 22.44 -6.59
CA LEU A 217 -33.26 21.28 -6.46
C LEU A 217 -32.44 20.00 -6.58
N VAL A 218 -32.47 19.20 -5.53
CA VAL A 218 -31.78 17.92 -5.44
C VAL A 218 -32.78 16.77 -5.30
N GLY A 219 -32.39 15.55 -5.70
CA GLY A 219 -33.26 14.39 -5.59
C GLY A 219 -32.78 13.20 -6.36
N PRO A 220 -33.42 12.02 -6.19
CA PRO A 220 -33.03 10.78 -6.85
C PRO A 220 -33.08 10.85 -8.38
N SER A 221 -33.96 11.63 -8.94
CA SER A 221 -34.21 11.77 -10.40
C SER A 221 -33.32 12.81 -11.08
N GLY A 222 -32.53 13.60 -10.32
CA GLY A 222 -31.74 14.71 -10.86
C GLY A 222 -30.33 14.77 -10.26
N LYS A 223 -29.94 15.93 -9.74
CA LYS A 223 -28.67 16.13 -9.05
C LYS A 223 -28.69 15.41 -7.68
N SER A 224 -28.38 14.12 -7.66
CA SER A 224 -28.43 13.32 -6.42
C SER A 224 -27.12 13.36 -5.63
N LEU A 225 -25.97 13.47 -6.31
CA LEU A 225 -24.64 13.50 -5.66
C LEU A 225 -24.43 14.87 -5.03
N LEU A 226 -24.31 14.91 -3.71
CA LEU A 226 -24.13 16.14 -2.93
C LEU A 226 -22.67 16.41 -2.62
N ALA A 227 -21.97 15.42 -2.11
CA ALA A 227 -20.54 15.44 -1.78
C ALA A 227 -20.00 14.03 -1.71
N THR A 228 -18.70 13.91 -1.54
CA THR A 228 -18.02 12.63 -1.35
C THR A 228 -17.24 12.65 -0.04
N VAL A 229 -17.28 11.55 0.69
CA VAL A 229 -16.50 11.35 1.92
C VAL A 229 -15.46 10.26 1.71
N VAL A 230 -14.22 10.60 2.01
CA VAL A 230 -13.07 9.72 1.84
C VAL A 230 -12.49 9.37 3.20
N LYS A 231 -12.47 8.08 3.51
CA LYS A 231 -11.81 7.59 4.70
C LYS A 231 -10.32 7.35 4.40
N SER A 232 -9.45 8.17 5.00
CA SER A 232 -8.01 8.21 4.72
C SER A 232 -7.12 7.82 5.91
N ASP A 233 -7.71 7.36 7.03
CA ASP A 233 -6.98 6.84 8.19
C ASP A 233 -6.17 5.57 7.84
N THR A 234 -6.68 4.77 6.92
CA THR A 234 -6.01 3.65 6.28
C THR A 234 -6.11 3.79 4.77
N VAL A 235 -4.98 3.56 4.08
CA VAL A 235 -4.92 3.64 2.63
C VAL A 235 -4.58 2.28 2.04
N ARG A 236 -5.06 2.02 0.83
CA ARG A 236 -4.67 0.88 0.02
C ARG A 236 -3.63 1.35 -0.97
N VAL A 237 -2.53 0.62 -1.04
CA VAL A 237 -1.50 0.85 -2.05
C VAL A 237 -1.57 -0.28 -3.07
N ASP A 238 -1.94 0.04 -4.29
CA ASP A 238 -1.96 -0.90 -5.41
C ASP A 238 -0.67 -0.69 -6.22
N PHE A 239 0.23 -1.68 -6.23
CA PHE A 239 1.46 -1.65 -7.01
C PHE A 239 1.61 -2.91 -7.84
N SER A 240 2.35 -2.80 -8.94
CA SER A 240 2.63 -3.92 -9.83
C SER A 240 4.11 -4.28 -9.72
N MET A 241 4.40 -5.57 -9.56
CA MET A 241 5.75 -6.11 -9.65
C MET A 241 5.83 -7.11 -10.81
N THR A 242 7.02 -7.27 -11.37
CA THR A 242 7.22 -8.28 -12.42
C THR A 242 7.13 -9.69 -11.83
N ALA A 243 6.70 -10.66 -12.63
CA ALA A 243 6.65 -12.07 -12.20
C ALA A 243 8.03 -12.58 -11.76
N LEU A 244 9.10 -12.09 -12.40
CA LEU A 244 10.47 -12.44 -12.08
C LEU A 244 10.88 -11.91 -10.69
N ASP A 245 10.55 -10.66 -10.36
CA ASP A 245 10.85 -10.07 -9.05
C ASP A 245 10.07 -10.76 -7.94
N TYR A 246 8.82 -11.11 -8.21
CA TYR A 246 8.01 -11.91 -7.28
C TYR A 246 8.64 -13.27 -7.00
N LEU A 247 9.07 -13.99 -8.05
CA LEU A 247 9.70 -15.29 -7.90
C LEU A 247 11.05 -15.19 -7.19
N ARG A 248 11.85 -14.17 -7.48
CA ARG A 248 13.12 -13.91 -6.78
C ARG A 248 12.91 -13.60 -5.30
N SER A 249 11.93 -12.78 -4.96
CA SER A 249 11.61 -12.47 -3.56
C SER A 249 11.12 -13.71 -2.82
N LYS A 250 10.28 -14.54 -3.47
CA LYS A 250 9.80 -15.80 -2.93
C LYS A 250 10.93 -16.81 -2.73
N ALA A 251 11.83 -16.95 -3.69
CA ALA A 251 12.98 -17.86 -3.60
C ALA A 251 13.92 -17.47 -2.46
N ARG A 252 14.19 -16.18 -2.24
CA ARG A 252 15.00 -15.69 -1.10
C ARG A 252 14.35 -16.05 0.24
N ASN A 253 13.04 -15.86 0.37
CA ASN A 253 12.31 -16.17 1.61
C ASN A 253 12.25 -17.67 1.91
N VAL A 254 12.22 -18.53 0.89
CA VAL A 254 12.25 -20.00 1.05
C VAL A 254 13.63 -20.48 1.49
N ASN A 255 14.71 -19.89 0.96
CA ASN A 255 16.07 -20.30 1.28
C ASN A 255 16.51 -19.92 2.71
N LEU A 256 15.86 -18.96 3.35
CA LEU A 256 16.16 -18.53 4.71
C LEU A 256 15.53 -19.41 5.79
N GLY A 257 14.71 -20.43 5.43
CA GLY A 257 14.17 -21.42 6.38
C GLY A 257 13.33 -20.86 7.53
N GLN A 258 13.15 -19.55 7.61
CA GLN A 258 12.35 -18.87 8.61
C GLN A 258 11.04 -18.42 8.00
N LYS A 259 9.92 -18.95 8.52
CA LYS A 259 8.65 -18.28 8.44
C LYS A 259 8.77 -16.99 9.24
N ASP A 260 9.25 -15.93 8.62
CA ASP A 260 9.30 -14.61 9.23
C ASP A 260 7.88 -14.03 9.27
N THR A 261 7.15 -14.40 10.31
CA THR A 261 5.83 -13.85 10.63
C THR A 261 5.93 -12.45 11.23
N THR A 262 7.14 -11.94 11.46
CA THR A 262 7.39 -10.66 12.14
C THR A 262 7.77 -9.53 11.20
N ARG A 263 8.02 -9.80 9.92
CA ARG A 263 8.26 -8.73 8.95
C ARG A 263 7.00 -7.92 8.71
N LYS A 264 6.79 -6.93 9.56
CA LYS A 264 5.91 -5.82 9.24
C LYS A 264 6.43 -5.20 7.95
N TRP A 265 5.66 -5.32 6.89
CA TRP A 265 5.83 -4.49 5.70
C TRP A 265 5.83 -3.04 6.18
N ASN A 266 6.96 -2.38 6.05
CA ASN A 266 7.08 -0.96 6.35
C ASN A 266 7.19 -0.25 4.98
N PRO A 267 6.07 0.12 4.35
CA PRO A 267 6.10 0.87 3.11
C PRO A 267 6.57 2.28 3.44
N TYR A 268 7.83 2.58 3.18
CA TYR A 268 8.26 3.96 3.10
C TYR A 268 7.62 4.56 1.85
N THR A 269 6.58 5.34 2.04
CA THR A 269 5.97 6.09 0.94
C THR A 269 6.80 7.35 0.73
N VAL A 270 7.67 7.35 -0.27
CA VAL A 270 8.35 8.55 -0.72
C VAL A 270 7.41 9.27 -1.67
N SER A 271 6.83 10.38 -1.24
CA SER A 271 6.06 11.25 -2.11
C SER A 271 7.03 12.16 -2.86
N TYR A 272 7.30 11.83 -4.12
CA TYR A 272 8.00 12.75 -5.01
C TYR A 272 6.99 13.80 -5.52
N THR A 273 6.99 14.96 -4.89
CA THR A 273 6.36 16.14 -5.50
C THR A 273 7.33 16.75 -6.50
N HIS A 274 7.39 16.23 -7.72
CA HIS A 274 7.95 16.97 -8.84
C HIS A 274 6.91 17.98 -9.32
N LEU A 275 7.00 19.19 -8.80
CA LEU A 275 6.52 20.37 -9.50
C LEU A 275 7.54 20.66 -10.61
N THR A 276 7.31 20.14 -11.81
CA THR A 276 7.90 20.69 -13.02
C THR A 276 7.05 21.88 -13.42
N LEU A 277 7.64 23.05 -13.30
CA LEU A 277 7.20 24.30 -13.93
C LEU A 277 7.18 24.14 -15.46
#